data_a4b7d65e3aa0ea6ba55d99b54d0b5edd
#
_entry.id   a4b7d65e3aa0ea6ba55d99b54d0b5edd
#
_cell.length_a   1.000
_cell.length_b   1.000
_cell.length_c   1.000
_cell.angle_alpha   90.00
_cell.angle_beta   90.00
_cell.angle_gamma   90.00
#
_symmetry.space_group_name_H-M   'P 1'
#
loop_
_entity.id
_entity.type
_entity.pdbx_description
1 polymer ?
#
loop_
_entity_poly.entity_id
_entity_poly.type
_entity_poly.pdbx_seq_one_letter_code
_entity_poly.pdbx_strand_id
1 'polypeptide(L)'
;MTVCFFGHHDAPESVRTALEREIEHMVECGADCFLVGNQGRFDGMVLGCLRRIAEKYPGISYRVVLAYMPKPGDRAFLPGEMMLPEGMEMVHPRYAIAHRNRWMVEQSDAAVVYVAHGWGGAAKYAAQMEKKGKTVVNFFDL
;
A
#
# COMPACT_ATOMS: atom_id res chain seq x y z
N MET A 1 0.05 11.85 9.16
CA MET A 1 -0.76 10.60 9.16
C MET A 1 -0.24 9.66 8.09
N THR A 2 -0.02 8.43 8.45
CA THR A 2 0.47 7.39 7.54
C THR A 2 -0.68 6.52 7.04
N VAL A 3 -0.71 6.31 5.73
CA VAL A 3 -1.76 5.54 5.05
C VAL A 3 -1.12 4.38 4.31
N CYS A 4 -1.65 3.18 4.47
CA CYS A 4 -1.23 2.01 3.70
C CYS A 4 -2.34 1.54 2.76
N PHE A 5 -2.00 0.59 1.89
CA PHE A 5 -2.89 0.12 0.84
C PHE A 5 -2.93 -1.40 0.81
N PHE A 6 -4.13 -1.96 0.70
CA PHE A 6 -4.32 -3.38 0.44
C PHE A 6 -5.43 -3.56 -0.60
N GLY A 7 -5.17 -4.32 -1.62
CA GLY A 7 -6.15 -4.58 -2.66
C GLY A 7 -5.91 -5.92 -3.34
N HIS A 8 -6.96 -6.44 -3.99
CA HIS A 8 -6.83 -7.69 -4.72
C HIS A 8 -5.83 -7.53 -5.86
N HIS A 9 -4.98 -8.55 -6.05
CA HIS A 9 -3.92 -8.52 -7.06
C HIS A 9 -4.45 -8.42 -8.49
N ASP A 10 -5.71 -8.76 -8.71
CA ASP A 10 -6.40 -8.72 -10.00
C ASP A 10 -7.38 -7.55 -10.13
N ALA A 11 -7.25 -6.52 -9.30
CA ALA A 11 -8.11 -5.33 -9.37
C ALA A 11 -8.12 -4.76 -10.79
N PRO A 12 -9.33 -4.41 -11.33
CA PRO A 12 -9.41 -3.94 -12.70
C PRO A 12 -8.82 -2.55 -12.87
N GLU A 13 -8.23 -2.29 -14.04
CA GLU A 13 -7.63 -0.99 -14.36
C GLU A 13 -8.64 0.15 -14.27
N SER A 14 -9.93 -0.15 -14.46
CA SER A 14 -11.01 0.85 -14.39
C SER A 14 -11.14 1.54 -13.03
N VAL A 15 -10.56 0.98 -11.96
CA VAL A 15 -10.64 1.58 -10.62
C VAL A 15 -9.59 2.66 -10.39
N ARG A 16 -8.64 2.83 -11.31
CA ARG A 16 -7.52 3.78 -11.13
C ARG A 16 -7.98 5.21 -10.83
N THR A 17 -8.97 5.72 -11.56
CA THR A 17 -9.45 7.09 -11.36
C THR A 17 -10.04 7.29 -9.96
N ALA A 18 -10.84 6.34 -9.49
CA ALA A 18 -11.42 6.39 -8.16
C ALA A 18 -10.33 6.26 -7.08
N LEU A 19 -9.34 5.41 -7.31
CA LEU A 19 -8.20 5.25 -6.41
C LEU A 19 -7.41 6.55 -6.27
N GLU A 20 -7.07 7.19 -7.39
CA GLU A 20 -6.32 8.46 -7.37
C GLU A 20 -7.09 9.55 -6.64
N ARG A 21 -8.38 9.64 -6.88
CA ARG A 21 -9.25 10.60 -6.18
C ARG A 21 -9.26 10.35 -4.68
N GLU A 22 -9.31 9.09 -4.26
CA GLU A 22 -9.30 8.74 -2.85
C GLU A 22 -7.96 9.08 -2.20
N ILE A 23 -6.84 8.83 -2.88
CA ILE A 23 -5.51 9.20 -2.37
C ILE A 23 -5.41 10.72 -2.21
N GLU A 24 -5.86 11.50 -3.19
CA GLU A 24 -5.88 12.96 -3.06
C GLU A 24 -6.75 13.43 -1.89
N HIS A 25 -7.89 12.78 -1.69
CA HIS A 25 -8.75 13.07 -0.54
C HIS A 25 -8.00 12.82 0.78
N MET A 26 -7.24 11.73 0.87
CA MET A 26 -6.45 11.44 2.06
C MET A 26 -5.37 12.51 2.30
N VAL A 27 -4.73 13.02 1.24
CA VAL A 27 -3.78 14.14 1.35
C VAL A 27 -4.47 15.36 1.93
N GLU A 28 -5.66 15.69 1.44
CA GLU A 28 -6.45 16.82 1.94
C GLU A 28 -6.85 16.65 3.41
N CYS A 29 -7.01 15.40 3.86
CA CYS A 29 -7.31 15.08 5.25
C CYS A 29 -6.06 15.01 6.15
N GLY A 30 -4.88 15.32 5.63
CA GLY A 30 -3.64 15.39 6.41
C GLY A 30 -2.70 14.21 6.25
N ALA A 31 -2.95 13.29 5.31
CA ALA A 31 -2.01 12.21 5.03
C ALA A 31 -0.74 12.78 4.38
N ASP A 32 0.42 12.39 4.90
CA ASP A 32 1.71 12.86 4.43
C ASP A 32 2.71 11.73 4.17
N CYS A 33 2.38 10.50 4.52
CA CYS A 33 3.22 9.33 4.30
C CYS A 33 2.35 8.16 3.80
N PHE A 34 2.79 7.53 2.71
CA PHE A 34 2.05 6.43 2.09
C PHE A 34 2.93 5.20 1.95
N LEU A 35 2.39 4.04 2.30
CA LEU A 35 3.09 2.77 2.25
C LEU A 35 2.31 1.78 1.38
N VAL A 36 2.97 1.24 0.35
CA VAL A 36 2.38 0.27 -0.57
C VAL A 36 3.32 -0.92 -0.74
N GLY A 37 2.77 -2.10 -0.95
CA GLY A 37 3.55 -3.28 -1.30
C GLY A 37 3.88 -3.32 -2.79
N ASN A 38 4.33 -4.46 -3.27
CA ASN A 38 4.69 -4.66 -4.67
C ASN A 38 4.13 -5.98 -5.22
N GLN A 39 2.93 -6.35 -4.77
CA GLN A 39 2.30 -7.61 -5.14
C GLN A 39 1.01 -7.33 -5.92
N GLY A 40 1.03 -7.57 -7.22
CA GLY A 40 -0.14 -7.53 -8.05
C GLY A 40 -0.49 -6.17 -8.65
N ARG A 41 -1.61 -6.18 -9.38
CA ARG A 41 -2.04 -5.02 -10.19
C ARG A 41 -2.47 -3.83 -9.34
N PHE A 42 -3.14 -4.08 -8.22
CA PHE A 42 -3.58 -2.99 -7.35
C PHE A 42 -2.38 -2.18 -6.83
N ASP A 43 -1.36 -2.86 -6.32
CA ASP A 43 -0.15 -2.18 -5.82
C ASP A 43 0.53 -1.37 -6.92
N GLY A 44 0.56 -1.90 -8.15
CA GLY A 44 1.12 -1.17 -9.30
C GLY A 44 0.33 0.10 -9.61
N MET A 45 -1.00 0.06 -9.56
CA MET A 45 -1.83 1.24 -9.75
C MET A 45 -1.61 2.28 -8.66
N VAL A 46 -1.51 1.84 -7.41
CA VAL A 46 -1.22 2.73 -6.28
C VAL A 46 0.10 3.45 -6.49
N LEU A 47 1.15 2.72 -6.86
CA LEU A 47 2.46 3.33 -7.09
C LEU A 47 2.41 4.37 -8.21
N GLY A 48 1.72 4.07 -9.31
CA GLY A 48 1.54 5.04 -10.39
C GLY A 48 0.84 6.30 -9.92
N CYS A 49 -0.20 6.18 -9.11
CA CYS A 49 -0.91 7.32 -8.53
C CYS A 49 -0.02 8.11 -7.57
N LEU A 50 0.73 7.43 -6.71
CA LEU A 50 1.61 8.08 -5.73
C LEU A 50 2.73 8.87 -6.40
N ARG A 51 3.29 8.37 -7.48
CA ARG A 51 4.30 9.11 -8.25
C ARG A 51 3.76 10.44 -8.76
N ARG A 52 2.53 10.44 -9.31
CA ARG A 52 1.88 11.67 -9.79
C ARG A 52 1.52 12.61 -8.66
N ILE A 53 0.98 12.08 -7.57
CA ILE A 53 0.58 12.88 -6.42
C ILE A 53 1.77 13.51 -5.73
N ALA A 54 2.89 12.81 -5.64
CA ALA A 54 4.13 13.35 -5.06
C ALA A 54 4.68 14.54 -5.85
N GLU A 55 4.49 14.54 -7.17
CA GLU A 55 4.87 15.70 -8.00
C GLU A 55 3.99 16.91 -7.71
N LYS A 56 2.70 16.68 -7.45
CA LYS A 56 1.72 17.73 -7.19
C LYS A 56 1.79 18.27 -5.76
N TYR A 57 2.12 17.41 -4.79
CA TYR A 57 2.16 17.74 -3.37
C TYR A 57 3.55 17.43 -2.81
N PRO A 58 4.49 18.39 -2.86
CA PRO A 58 5.89 18.11 -2.47
C PRO A 58 6.09 17.76 -0.99
N GLY A 59 5.09 18.01 -0.14
CA GLY A 59 5.16 17.67 1.29
C GLY A 59 4.87 16.23 1.62
N ILE A 60 4.43 15.39 0.66
CA ILE A 60 4.16 13.98 0.93
C ILE A 60 5.38 13.11 0.64
N SER A 61 5.44 11.99 1.33
CA SER A 61 6.42 10.93 1.06
C SER A 61 5.70 9.60 0.85
N TYR A 62 6.32 8.71 0.10
CA TYR A 62 5.80 7.36 -0.10
C TYR A 62 6.94 6.37 -0.21
N ARG A 63 6.66 5.10 0.10
CA ARG A 63 7.63 4.01 -0.04
C ARG A 63 6.94 2.75 -0.52
N VAL A 64 7.64 2.01 -1.38
CA VAL A 64 7.28 0.64 -1.73
C VAL A 64 7.95 -0.25 -0.70
N VAL A 65 7.14 -0.91 0.11
CA VAL A 65 7.60 -1.75 1.21
C VAL A 65 7.80 -3.17 0.69
N LEU A 66 9.04 -3.61 0.67
CA LEU A 66 9.42 -4.90 0.09
C LEU A 66 9.28 -6.04 1.09
N ALA A 67 8.87 -7.20 0.59
CA ALA A 67 8.94 -8.46 1.34
C ALA A 67 10.26 -9.19 1.11
N TYR A 68 10.87 -8.97 -0.05
CA TYR A 68 12.10 -9.64 -0.47
C TYR A 68 13.12 -8.62 -0.98
N MET A 69 14.39 -8.94 -0.84
CA MET A 69 15.45 -8.13 -1.42
C MET A 69 15.25 -8.04 -2.95
N PRO A 70 15.42 -6.84 -3.52
CA PRO A 70 15.31 -6.70 -4.97
C PRO A 70 16.45 -7.46 -5.66
N LYS A 71 16.17 -8.02 -6.85
CA LYS A 71 17.18 -8.68 -7.66
C LYS A 71 18.14 -7.65 -8.25
N PRO A 72 19.43 -7.99 -8.38
CA PRO A 72 20.38 -7.10 -9.06
C PRO A 72 19.87 -6.76 -10.47
N GLY A 73 19.87 -5.47 -10.81
CA GLY A 73 19.41 -5.00 -12.11
C GLY A 73 17.92 -4.78 -12.22
N ASP A 74 17.14 -5.02 -11.18
CA ASP A 74 15.71 -4.71 -11.15
C ASP A 74 15.53 -3.19 -11.22
N ARG A 75 14.77 -2.74 -12.22
CA ARG A 75 14.56 -1.30 -12.48
C ARG A 75 13.08 -0.91 -12.42
N ALA A 76 12.24 -1.74 -11.82
CA ALA A 76 10.82 -1.46 -11.70
C ALA A 76 10.53 -0.23 -10.84
N PHE A 77 11.47 0.17 -9.98
CA PHE A 77 11.30 1.25 -9.02
C PHE A 77 12.34 2.35 -9.22
N LEU A 78 11.95 3.58 -8.90
CA LEU A 78 12.84 4.73 -8.94
C LEU A 78 13.77 4.73 -7.71
N PRO A 79 14.93 5.39 -7.79
CA PRO A 79 15.80 5.54 -6.62
C PRO A 79 15.05 6.15 -5.44
N GLY A 80 15.20 5.53 -4.26
CA GLY A 80 14.56 6.00 -3.04
C GLY A 80 13.11 5.59 -2.83
N GLU A 81 12.48 4.93 -3.80
CA GLU A 81 11.10 4.45 -3.62
C GLU A 81 10.99 3.23 -2.72
N MET A 82 12.00 2.35 -2.75
CA MET A 82 11.95 1.07 -2.06
C MET A 82 12.42 1.17 -0.62
N MET A 83 11.82 0.35 0.25
CA MET A 83 12.35 0.10 1.58
C MET A 83 12.12 -1.35 1.97
N LEU A 84 13.04 -1.90 2.75
CA LEU A 84 12.90 -3.21 3.36
C LEU A 84 12.78 -3.00 4.86
N PRO A 85 11.66 -3.41 5.51
CA PRO A 85 11.52 -3.25 6.95
C PRO A 85 12.67 -3.91 7.71
N GLU A 86 13.08 -3.29 8.81
CA GLU A 86 14.14 -3.83 9.65
C GLU A 86 13.80 -5.26 10.10
N GLY A 87 14.77 -6.17 9.98
CA GLY A 87 14.60 -7.56 10.35
C GLY A 87 13.98 -8.46 9.29
N MET A 88 13.56 -7.93 8.14
CA MET A 88 12.97 -8.73 7.07
C MET A 88 13.92 -9.80 6.55
N GLU A 89 15.22 -9.54 6.56
CA GLU A 89 16.26 -10.51 6.13
C GLU A 89 16.30 -11.75 7.02
N MET A 90 15.75 -11.66 8.24
CA MET A 90 15.67 -12.77 9.19
C MET A 90 14.37 -13.57 9.06
N VAL A 91 13.44 -13.11 8.26
CA VAL A 91 12.13 -13.75 8.07
C VAL A 91 12.24 -14.81 6.99
N HIS A 92 11.75 -16.02 7.28
CA HIS A 92 11.72 -17.08 6.27
C HIS A 92 10.91 -16.60 5.05
N PRO A 93 11.38 -16.83 3.81
CA PRO A 93 10.69 -16.34 2.60
C PRO A 93 9.21 -16.69 2.52
N ARG A 94 8.84 -17.84 3.06
CA ARG A 94 7.43 -18.29 3.11
C ARG A 94 6.52 -17.32 3.86
N TYR A 95 7.05 -16.61 4.85
CA TYR A 95 6.28 -15.71 5.71
C TYR A 95 6.57 -14.22 5.44
N ALA A 96 7.39 -13.94 4.46
CA ALA A 96 7.88 -12.57 4.22
C ALA A 96 6.76 -11.59 3.83
N ILE A 97 5.85 -12.01 2.93
CA ILE A 97 4.74 -11.16 2.50
C ILE A 97 3.81 -10.86 3.69
N ALA A 98 3.46 -11.88 4.48
CA ALA A 98 2.61 -11.69 5.65
C ALA A 98 3.27 -10.78 6.69
N HIS A 99 4.57 -10.94 6.90
CA HIS A 99 5.33 -10.09 7.83
C HIS A 99 5.34 -8.63 7.36
N ARG A 100 5.63 -8.39 6.07
CA ARG A 100 5.60 -7.07 5.47
C ARG A 100 4.23 -6.41 5.63
N ASN A 101 3.16 -7.15 5.36
CA ASN A 101 1.81 -6.61 5.47
C ASN A 101 1.44 -6.25 6.91
N ARG A 102 1.81 -7.09 7.87
CA ARG A 102 1.60 -6.77 9.30
C ARG A 102 2.38 -5.53 9.71
N TRP A 103 3.60 -5.39 9.22
CA TRP A 103 4.41 -4.20 9.48
C TRP A 103 3.71 -2.94 8.95
N MET A 104 3.15 -3.00 7.73
CA MET A 104 2.40 -1.88 7.16
C MET A 104 1.18 -1.53 8.03
N VAL A 105 0.44 -2.53 8.51
CA VAL A 105 -0.70 -2.31 9.41
C VAL A 105 -0.25 -1.59 10.68
N GLU A 106 0.84 -2.03 11.28
CA GLU A 106 1.35 -1.45 12.53
C GLU A 106 1.82 -0.01 12.36
N GLN A 107 2.45 0.31 11.24
CA GLN A 107 3.00 1.65 10.97
C GLN A 107 1.93 2.67 10.56
N SER A 108 0.75 2.22 10.16
CA SER A 108 -0.22 3.10 9.51
C SER A 108 -1.35 3.50 10.44
N ASP A 109 -1.89 4.70 10.22
CA ASP A 109 -3.04 5.23 10.93
C ASP A 109 -4.34 4.91 10.20
N ALA A 110 -4.28 4.75 8.89
CA ALA A 110 -5.42 4.49 8.03
C ALA A 110 -5.00 3.59 6.86
N ALA A 111 -5.99 2.96 6.22
CA ALA A 111 -5.78 2.18 5.01
C ALA A 111 -6.81 2.54 3.95
N VAL A 112 -6.35 2.60 2.70
CA VAL A 112 -7.22 2.66 1.52
C VAL A 112 -7.16 1.27 0.89
N VAL A 113 -8.31 0.62 0.77
CA VAL A 113 -8.36 -0.77 0.33
C VAL A 113 -9.34 -0.97 -0.82
N TYR A 114 -9.08 -1.99 -1.63
CA TYR A 114 -10.02 -2.47 -2.63
C TYR A 114 -10.34 -3.93 -2.31
N VAL A 115 -11.45 -4.14 -1.62
CA VAL A 115 -11.88 -5.46 -1.15
C VAL A 115 -13.27 -5.72 -1.68
N ALA A 116 -13.36 -6.56 -2.72
CA ALA A 116 -14.60 -6.93 -3.38
C ALA A 116 -15.19 -8.24 -2.84
N HIS A 117 -14.41 -9.00 -2.07
CA HIS A 117 -14.84 -10.27 -1.47
C HIS A 117 -14.12 -10.49 -0.14
N GLY A 118 -14.67 -11.41 0.68
CA GLY A 118 -14.23 -11.59 2.06
C GLY A 118 -13.03 -12.51 2.27
N TRP A 119 -12.32 -12.90 1.21
CA TRP A 119 -11.15 -13.78 1.34
C TRP A 119 -9.92 -13.16 0.69
N GLY A 120 -8.76 -13.73 1.02
CA GLY A 120 -7.48 -13.27 0.49
C GLY A 120 -6.78 -12.26 1.40
N GLY A 121 -5.57 -11.89 1.01
CA GLY A 121 -4.71 -11.01 1.81
C GLY A 121 -5.31 -9.63 2.03
N ALA A 122 -5.87 -9.02 0.99
CA ALA A 122 -6.46 -7.68 1.10
C ALA A 122 -7.58 -7.65 2.15
N ALA A 123 -8.50 -8.61 2.12
CA ALA A 123 -9.58 -8.71 3.09
C ALA A 123 -9.03 -8.93 4.50
N LYS A 124 -8.04 -9.80 4.65
CA LYS A 124 -7.41 -10.12 5.93
C LYS A 124 -6.79 -8.89 6.60
N TYR A 125 -6.00 -8.11 5.86
CA TYR A 125 -5.30 -6.97 6.44
C TYR A 125 -6.20 -5.76 6.62
N ALA A 126 -7.22 -5.58 5.76
CA ALA A 126 -8.27 -4.60 6.01
C ALA A 126 -8.98 -4.89 7.33
N ALA A 127 -9.32 -6.16 7.58
CA ALA A 127 -9.93 -6.58 8.85
C ALA A 127 -9.02 -6.34 10.05
N GLN A 128 -7.70 -6.57 9.90
CA GLN A 128 -6.75 -6.28 10.96
C GLN A 128 -6.70 -4.79 11.31
N MET A 129 -6.73 -3.92 10.30
CA MET A 129 -6.80 -2.47 10.52
C MET A 129 -8.04 -2.09 11.32
N GLU A 130 -9.21 -2.60 10.93
CA GLU A 130 -10.47 -2.33 11.63
C GLU A 130 -10.44 -2.83 13.06
N LYS A 131 -9.91 -4.02 13.29
CA LYS A 131 -9.80 -4.62 14.62
C LYS A 131 -8.93 -3.78 15.55
N LYS A 132 -7.94 -3.09 15.01
CA LYS A 132 -7.07 -2.17 15.76
C LYS A 132 -7.69 -0.78 15.95
N GLY A 133 -8.91 -0.57 15.49
CA GLY A 133 -9.60 0.72 15.58
C GLY A 133 -9.10 1.76 14.59
N LYS A 134 -8.37 1.36 13.56
CA LYS A 134 -7.84 2.27 12.54
C LYS A 134 -8.86 2.50 11.44
N THR A 135 -8.76 3.65 10.77
CA THR A 135 -9.67 4.01 9.68
C THR A 135 -9.38 3.16 8.45
N VAL A 136 -10.44 2.59 7.86
CA VAL A 136 -10.34 1.84 6.60
C VAL A 136 -11.34 2.42 5.61
N VAL A 137 -10.86 2.82 4.45
CA VAL A 137 -11.71 3.27 3.35
C VAL A 137 -11.65 2.23 2.25
N ASN A 138 -12.75 1.52 2.06
CA ASN A 138 -12.86 0.54 0.97
C ASN A 138 -13.54 1.22 -0.22
N PHE A 139 -12.75 1.61 -1.22
CA PHE A 139 -13.31 2.36 -2.34
C PHE A 139 -14.06 1.49 -3.35
N PHE A 140 -14.08 0.18 -3.17
CA PHE A 140 -15.00 -0.70 -3.90
C PHE A 140 -16.45 -0.34 -3.62
N ASP A 141 -16.75 0.15 -2.42
CA ASP A 141 -18.09 0.51 -1.98
C ASP A 141 -18.51 1.94 -2.36
N LEU A 142 -17.64 2.67 -3.02
CA LEU A 142 -17.88 4.07 -3.39
C LEU A 142 -18.49 4.23 -4.78
#